data_635d16204ef26132f602c84d38200723
#
_entry.id   635d16204ef26132f602c84d38200723
#
_cell.length_a   1.000
_cell.length_b   1.000
_cell.length_c   1.000
_cell.angle_alpha   90.00
_cell.angle_beta   90.00
_cell.angle_gamma   90.00
#
_symmetry.space_group_name_H-M   'P 1'
#
loop_
_entity.id
_entity.type
_entity.pdbx_description
1 polymer ?
#
loop_
_entity_poly.entity_id
_entity_poly.type
_entity_poly.pdbx_seq_one_letter_code
_entity_poly.pdbx_strand_id
1 'polypeptide(L)'
;MLHLFQSFIGTGDQFLIGRFALLIIALCVIIATCLCLFKKSRWKLHQIYFIAVFSMGLVFMCTLPPLSAPDEILHFTGAYALSNQMMGQPVRDEDGHVRIRQEDEYLVNWPGDNDPCKATVLGQALDRSVYEAMHEKGLFHATETGTSITLQQPVKTTPCAYLLPALGITLARLLKLSAVGLVLLGRFMNLLLFATLGAMTVRRTPIGKELFFAISLFPMTLELAGSYSYDSYIIALSFYLIAVILDLALAKPCAGITRKNVIELSALALLLSPCKMIYATLFLLCLLIPVQKWGARPWPKWILSVLLIGALIVGSILLVNFREVIRYVNASGVTQAPEFTSSGDVNTVKLHDLAELIHDRTLVFRIIRNTLQILGGQFLGTTVGMWLGAFDRGLATPMPMLVLFWAGTLLLAIIGRREEPALSIPHRVWMFFVFLLLGFILMVSMLLAYTPADTFYILGVQGRYFLPFLPVLLLAFRAPQLHRLRAIDRVGIGFDALLLGVMMLMDALVLLGCFLTVVQRA
;
A
#
# COMPACT_ATOMS: atom_id res chain seq x y z
N MET A 1 20.25 14.82 -11.83
CA MET A 1 19.08 15.70 -12.06
C MET A 1 19.38 16.89 -12.94
N LEU A 2 20.42 17.72 -12.67
CA LEU A 2 20.75 18.88 -13.49
C LEU A 2 21.07 18.52 -14.96
N HIS A 3 21.87 17.49 -15.20
CA HIS A 3 22.19 17.00 -16.54
C HIS A 3 20.95 16.47 -17.28
N LEU A 4 20.09 15.70 -16.57
CA LEU A 4 18.81 15.21 -17.09
C LEU A 4 17.91 16.40 -17.51
N PHE A 5 17.86 17.44 -16.69
CA PHE A 5 17.06 18.63 -16.97
C PHE A 5 17.58 19.41 -18.19
N GLN A 6 18.90 19.58 -18.31
CA GLN A 6 19.53 20.25 -19.47
C GLN A 6 19.28 19.48 -20.78
N SER A 7 19.42 18.15 -20.75
CA SER A 7 19.12 17.28 -21.87
C SER A 7 17.64 17.37 -22.26
N PHE A 8 16.74 17.37 -21.28
CA PHE A 8 15.29 17.47 -21.49
C PHE A 8 14.88 18.80 -22.16
N ILE A 9 15.39 19.96 -21.68
CA ILE A 9 15.07 21.25 -22.33
C ILE A 9 15.61 21.27 -23.76
N GLY A 10 16.75 20.64 -24.00
CA GLY A 10 17.34 20.53 -25.35
C GLY A 10 16.50 19.76 -26.37
N THR A 11 15.53 18.96 -25.93
CA THR A 11 14.61 18.25 -26.85
C THR A 11 13.64 19.16 -27.60
N GLY A 12 13.34 20.34 -27.07
CA GLY A 12 12.39 21.30 -27.66
C GLY A 12 10.94 20.84 -27.66
N ASP A 13 10.60 19.71 -27.02
CA ASP A 13 9.24 19.17 -26.96
C ASP A 13 8.34 20.03 -26.06
N GLN A 14 7.56 20.90 -26.66
CA GLN A 14 6.69 21.85 -25.95
C GLN A 14 5.62 21.17 -25.10
N PHE A 15 5.10 20.02 -25.51
CA PHE A 15 4.10 19.28 -24.76
C PHE A 15 4.67 18.74 -23.43
N LEU A 16 5.81 18.07 -23.50
CA LEU A 16 6.45 17.51 -22.32
C LEU A 16 7.00 18.60 -21.39
N ILE A 17 7.56 19.70 -21.96
CA ILE A 17 7.99 20.87 -21.20
C ILE A 17 6.80 21.51 -20.47
N GLY A 18 5.65 21.64 -21.14
CA GLY A 18 4.41 22.13 -20.52
C GLY A 18 3.94 21.25 -19.36
N ARG A 19 3.95 19.93 -19.52
CA ARG A 19 3.63 18.99 -18.42
C ARG A 19 4.58 19.11 -17.25
N PHE A 20 5.87 19.23 -17.49
CA PHE A 20 6.87 19.43 -16.46
C PHE A 20 6.67 20.73 -15.68
N ALA A 21 6.37 21.82 -16.38
CA ALA A 21 6.06 23.11 -15.76
C ALA A 21 4.78 23.02 -14.88
N LEU A 22 3.75 22.37 -15.38
CA LEU A 22 2.52 22.12 -14.60
C LEU A 22 2.81 21.27 -13.35
N LEU A 23 3.65 20.26 -13.45
CA LEU A 23 4.06 19.42 -12.33
C LEU A 23 4.75 20.28 -11.25
N ILE A 24 5.71 21.13 -11.63
CA ILE A 24 6.39 22.04 -10.68
C ILE A 24 5.38 22.98 -10.02
N ILE A 25 4.50 23.61 -10.79
CA ILE A 25 3.51 24.54 -10.26
C ILE A 25 2.58 23.82 -9.27
N ALA A 26 2.06 22.65 -9.63
CA ALA A 26 1.20 21.85 -8.76
C ALA A 26 1.89 21.52 -7.44
N LEU A 27 3.12 21.01 -7.49
CA LEU A 27 3.91 20.68 -6.29
C LEU A 27 4.16 21.90 -5.41
N CYS A 28 4.57 23.04 -6.00
CA CYS A 28 4.76 24.29 -5.25
C CYS A 28 3.46 24.77 -4.57
N VAL A 29 2.34 24.72 -5.28
CA VAL A 29 1.03 25.12 -4.74
C VAL A 29 0.62 24.20 -3.59
N ILE A 30 0.77 22.88 -3.73
CA ILE A 30 0.41 21.91 -2.70
C ILE A 30 1.25 22.15 -1.43
N ILE A 31 2.58 22.22 -1.58
CA ILE A 31 3.49 22.42 -0.44
C ILE A 31 3.20 23.75 0.25
N ALA A 32 3.09 24.84 -0.52
CA ALA A 32 2.77 26.17 0.03
C ALA A 32 1.42 26.18 0.77
N THR A 33 0.40 25.54 0.19
CA THR A 33 -0.92 25.43 0.81
C THR A 33 -0.84 24.66 2.13
N CYS A 34 -0.18 23.50 2.15
CA CYS A 34 -0.03 22.71 3.37
C CYS A 34 0.73 23.48 4.47
N LEU A 35 1.84 24.14 4.12
CA LEU A 35 2.60 24.96 5.06
C LEU A 35 1.76 26.14 5.60
N CYS A 36 0.95 26.78 4.77
CA CYS A 36 0.01 27.82 5.21
C CYS A 36 -1.07 27.27 6.16
N LEU A 37 -1.58 26.05 5.89
CA LEU A 37 -2.57 25.40 6.75
C LEU A 37 -1.99 25.03 8.12
N PHE A 38 -0.74 24.57 8.17
CA PHE A 38 -0.04 24.30 9.43
C PHE A 38 0.10 25.55 10.31
N LYS A 39 0.29 26.74 9.71
CA LYS A 39 0.36 27.99 10.45
C LYS A 39 -1.00 28.46 11.02
N LYS A 40 -2.10 28.03 10.43
CA LYS A 40 -3.45 28.43 10.85
C LYS A 40 -3.99 27.48 11.92
N SER A 41 -4.08 27.91 13.17
CA SER A 41 -4.51 27.11 14.33
C SER A 41 -5.90 26.47 14.20
N ARG A 42 -6.77 26.98 13.31
CA ARG A 42 -8.11 26.43 13.08
C ARG A 42 -8.14 25.10 12.35
N TRP A 43 -7.07 24.74 11.63
CA TRP A 43 -6.99 23.50 10.88
C TRP A 43 -6.45 22.36 11.76
N LYS A 44 -7.20 21.27 11.81
CA LYS A 44 -6.80 20.08 12.57
C LYS A 44 -5.87 19.21 11.72
N LEU A 45 -4.92 18.51 12.35
CA LEU A 45 -3.91 17.71 11.66
C LEU A 45 -4.51 16.70 10.67
N HIS A 46 -5.64 16.05 10.99
CA HIS A 46 -6.29 15.11 10.09
C HIS A 46 -6.88 15.75 8.81
N GLN A 47 -7.26 17.03 8.87
CA GLN A 47 -7.71 17.78 7.70
C GLN A 47 -6.53 18.13 6.79
N ILE A 48 -5.41 18.56 7.39
CA ILE A 48 -4.15 18.82 6.66
C ILE A 48 -3.63 17.54 6.06
N TYR A 49 -3.69 16.41 6.79
CA TYR A 49 -3.35 15.08 6.30
C TYR A 49 -4.14 14.76 5.02
N PHE A 50 -5.47 14.88 5.08
CA PHE A 50 -6.31 14.57 3.91
C PHE A 50 -5.89 15.40 2.69
N ILE A 51 -5.75 16.73 2.86
CA ILE A 51 -5.35 17.61 1.76
C ILE A 51 -3.96 17.24 1.23
N ALA A 52 -2.98 17.04 2.10
CA ALA A 52 -1.61 16.75 1.68
C ALA A 52 -1.51 15.39 0.98
N VAL A 53 -1.98 14.31 1.61
CA VAL A 53 -1.87 12.95 1.07
C VAL A 53 -2.70 12.78 -0.20
N PHE A 54 -3.90 13.36 -0.23
CA PHE A 54 -4.76 13.30 -1.41
C PHE A 54 -4.15 14.08 -2.58
N SER A 55 -3.71 15.33 -2.37
CA SER A 55 -3.15 16.12 -3.45
C SER A 55 -1.77 15.63 -3.92
N MET A 56 -0.88 15.20 -3.01
CA MET A 56 0.39 14.56 -3.39
C MET A 56 0.13 13.24 -4.13
N GLY A 57 -0.80 12.41 -3.63
CA GLY A 57 -1.20 11.17 -4.30
C GLY A 57 -1.79 11.40 -5.69
N LEU A 58 -2.55 12.47 -5.91
CA LEU A 58 -3.01 12.87 -7.25
C LEU A 58 -1.85 13.16 -8.20
N VAL A 59 -0.83 13.88 -7.70
CA VAL A 59 0.34 14.19 -8.53
C VAL A 59 1.13 12.92 -8.82
N PHE A 60 1.32 12.00 -7.85
CA PHE A 60 1.90 10.67 -8.08
C PHE A 60 1.11 9.90 -9.13
N MET A 61 -0.22 9.82 -8.97
CA MET A 61 -1.12 9.12 -9.88
C MET A 61 -1.04 9.64 -11.33
N CYS A 62 -0.89 10.95 -11.52
CA CYS A 62 -0.82 11.57 -12.85
C CYS A 62 0.59 11.58 -13.45
N THR A 63 1.63 11.44 -12.61
CA THR A 63 3.03 11.47 -13.06
C THR A 63 3.56 10.07 -13.35
N LEU A 64 3.28 9.11 -12.47
CA LEU A 64 3.68 7.72 -12.71
C LEU A 64 2.76 7.06 -13.74
N PRO A 65 3.32 6.36 -14.73
CA PRO A 65 2.53 5.69 -15.75
C PRO A 65 1.42 4.83 -15.18
N PRO A 66 0.22 4.80 -15.77
CA PRO A 66 -0.85 3.89 -15.35
C PRO A 66 -0.39 2.44 -15.40
N LEU A 67 -0.84 1.63 -14.43
CA LEU A 67 -0.54 0.20 -14.29
C LEU A 67 0.96 -0.13 -14.07
N SER A 68 1.77 0.87 -13.68
CA SER A 68 3.20 0.69 -13.42
C SER A 68 3.53 0.26 -11.99
N ALA A 69 2.63 0.45 -11.02
CA ALA A 69 2.88 -0.01 -9.66
C ALA A 69 3.01 -1.55 -9.61
N PRO A 70 3.73 -2.10 -8.64
CA PRO A 70 3.93 -3.55 -8.56
C PRO A 70 2.60 -4.33 -8.57
N ASP A 71 2.47 -5.30 -9.46
CA ASP A 71 1.30 -6.15 -9.67
C ASP A 71 0.01 -5.40 -10.07
N GLU A 72 0.10 -4.10 -10.40
CA GLU A 72 -1.07 -3.25 -10.61
C GLU A 72 -1.99 -3.74 -11.72
N ILE A 73 -1.43 -4.30 -12.80
CA ILE A 73 -2.23 -4.83 -13.90
C ILE A 73 -3.13 -6.00 -13.46
N LEU A 74 -2.64 -6.86 -12.57
CA LEU A 74 -3.42 -7.98 -12.02
C LEU A 74 -4.53 -7.48 -11.08
N HIS A 75 -4.25 -6.40 -10.35
CA HIS A 75 -5.23 -5.72 -9.49
C HIS A 75 -6.29 -4.98 -10.31
N PHE A 76 -5.89 -4.32 -11.40
CA PHE A 76 -6.80 -3.71 -12.37
C PHE A 76 -7.77 -4.74 -12.94
N THR A 77 -7.25 -5.90 -13.37
CA THR A 77 -8.07 -7.01 -13.89
C THR A 77 -9.08 -7.49 -12.84
N GLY A 78 -8.68 -7.57 -11.56
CA GLY A 78 -9.58 -7.90 -10.45
C GLY A 78 -10.69 -6.88 -10.25
N ALA A 79 -10.36 -5.59 -10.28
CA ALA A 79 -11.32 -4.50 -10.18
C ALA A 79 -12.27 -4.46 -11.40
N TYR A 80 -11.75 -4.75 -12.60
CA TYR A 80 -12.55 -4.82 -13.82
C TYR A 80 -13.55 -5.97 -13.79
N ALA A 81 -13.13 -7.16 -13.34
CA ALA A 81 -14.02 -8.31 -13.13
C ALA A 81 -15.17 -7.97 -12.18
N LEU A 82 -14.88 -7.25 -11.09
CA LEU A 82 -15.90 -6.79 -10.16
C LEU A 82 -16.82 -5.73 -10.79
N SER A 83 -16.30 -4.83 -11.62
CA SER A 83 -17.11 -3.87 -12.39
C SER A 83 -18.07 -4.59 -13.35
N ASN A 84 -17.66 -5.67 -14.01
CA ASN A 84 -18.55 -6.49 -14.84
C ASN A 84 -19.72 -7.06 -14.02
N GLN A 85 -19.43 -7.58 -12.81
CA GLN A 85 -20.48 -8.07 -11.89
C GLN A 85 -21.47 -6.95 -11.50
N MET A 86 -20.95 -5.75 -11.15
CA MET A 86 -21.78 -4.59 -10.80
C MET A 86 -22.69 -4.15 -11.94
N MET A 87 -22.27 -4.33 -13.19
CA MET A 87 -23.04 -3.98 -14.38
C MET A 87 -23.92 -5.13 -14.90
N GLY A 88 -23.92 -6.29 -14.23
CA GLY A 88 -24.66 -7.47 -14.69
C GLY A 88 -24.14 -8.04 -16.01
N GLN A 89 -22.85 -7.80 -16.34
CA GLN A 89 -22.24 -8.29 -17.57
C GLN A 89 -21.46 -9.59 -17.34
N PRO A 90 -21.28 -10.43 -18.37
CA PRO A 90 -20.44 -11.61 -18.29
C PRO A 90 -19.02 -11.25 -17.84
N VAL A 91 -18.55 -11.89 -16.76
CA VAL A 91 -17.26 -11.57 -16.15
C VAL A 91 -16.11 -12.18 -16.94
N ARG A 92 -16.31 -13.42 -17.46
CA ARG A 92 -15.27 -14.21 -18.12
C ARG A 92 -15.80 -14.77 -19.45
N ASP A 93 -14.88 -15.13 -20.32
CA ASP A 93 -15.14 -15.94 -21.50
C ASP A 93 -15.18 -17.44 -21.15
N GLU A 94 -15.23 -18.31 -22.20
CA GLU A 94 -15.26 -19.77 -22.06
C GLU A 94 -13.91 -20.33 -21.53
N ASP A 95 -12.80 -19.65 -21.84
CA ASP A 95 -11.44 -20.01 -21.43
C ASP A 95 -11.08 -19.44 -20.03
N GLY A 96 -12.00 -18.68 -19.43
CA GLY A 96 -11.82 -18.11 -18.09
C GLY A 96 -11.10 -16.75 -18.05
N HIS A 97 -10.84 -16.13 -19.20
CA HIS A 97 -10.25 -14.80 -19.29
C HIS A 97 -11.27 -13.70 -18.94
N VAL A 98 -10.82 -12.63 -18.31
CA VAL A 98 -11.71 -11.53 -17.93
C VAL A 98 -12.09 -10.71 -19.17
N ARG A 99 -13.40 -10.49 -19.36
CA ARG A 99 -13.92 -9.65 -20.45
C ARG A 99 -13.72 -8.17 -20.13
N ILE A 100 -13.28 -7.43 -21.13
CA ILE A 100 -13.06 -5.97 -21.09
C ILE A 100 -13.72 -5.31 -22.29
N ARG A 101 -13.80 -3.97 -22.31
CA ARG A 101 -14.17 -3.25 -23.53
C ARG A 101 -13.01 -3.34 -24.54
N GLN A 102 -13.34 -3.32 -25.83
CA GLN A 102 -12.35 -3.21 -26.91
C GLN A 102 -11.43 -1.99 -26.70
N GLU A 103 -12.00 -0.86 -26.35
CA GLU A 103 -11.29 0.38 -26.02
C GLU A 103 -10.21 0.19 -24.95
N ASP A 104 -10.41 -0.73 -23.99
CA ASP A 104 -9.52 -0.94 -22.85
C ASP A 104 -8.42 -1.99 -23.13
N GLU A 105 -8.48 -2.69 -24.27
CA GLU A 105 -7.47 -3.68 -24.68
C GLU A 105 -6.08 -3.07 -24.71
N TYR A 106 -5.98 -1.85 -25.18
CA TYR A 106 -4.77 -1.04 -25.20
C TYR A 106 -4.08 -0.90 -23.83
N LEU A 107 -4.82 -1.01 -22.71
CA LEU A 107 -4.24 -0.95 -21.37
C LEU A 107 -3.57 -2.26 -20.93
N VAL A 108 -4.01 -3.40 -21.44
CA VAL A 108 -3.68 -4.72 -20.87
C VAL A 108 -3.13 -5.73 -21.87
N ASN A 109 -3.20 -5.46 -23.17
CA ASN A 109 -2.71 -6.34 -24.21
C ASN A 109 -1.87 -5.54 -25.22
N TRP A 110 -0.70 -6.07 -25.58
CA TRP A 110 0.12 -5.47 -26.63
C TRP A 110 -0.37 -5.92 -28.01
N PRO A 111 -0.56 -5.02 -28.98
CA PRO A 111 -0.99 -5.42 -30.31
C PRO A 111 -0.02 -6.42 -30.96
N GLY A 112 -0.52 -7.60 -31.30
CA GLY A 112 0.24 -8.64 -31.99
C GLY A 112 1.12 -9.55 -31.14
N ASP A 113 1.13 -9.39 -29.83
CA ASP A 113 1.85 -10.28 -28.92
C ASP A 113 0.87 -11.08 -28.05
N ASN A 114 0.76 -12.38 -28.29
CA ASN A 114 -0.09 -13.30 -27.54
C ASN A 114 0.59 -13.88 -26.30
N ASP A 115 1.81 -13.43 -25.98
CA ASP A 115 2.52 -13.88 -24.78
C ASP A 115 1.99 -13.14 -23.55
N PRO A 116 1.31 -13.83 -22.60
CA PRO A 116 0.78 -13.21 -21.38
C PRO A 116 1.86 -12.54 -20.52
N CYS A 117 3.11 -13.01 -20.62
CA CYS A 117 4.25 -12.44 -19.89
C CYS A 117 4.76 -11.14 -20.51
N LYS A 118 4.46 -10.94 -21.79
CA LYS A 118 4.80 -9.72 -22.55
C LYS A 118 3.61 -8.83 -22.83
N ALA A 119 2.42 -9.21 -22.41
CA ALA A 119 1.22 -8.40 -22.52
C ALA A 119 1.42 -7.15 -21.68
N THR A 120 2.06 -6.21 -22.29
CA THR A 120 2.43 -4.99 -21.65
C THR A 120 1.73 -3.89 -22.25
N VAL A 121 1.44 -2.99 -21.47
CA VAL A 121 0.90 -1.89 -21.82
C VAL A 121 1.47 -0.66 -21.21
N LEU A 122 0.80 0.43 -21.22
CA LEU A 122 1.19 1.69 -20.67
C LEU A 122 2.08 1.61 -19.43
N GLY A 123 1.84 0.64 -18.55
CA GLY A 123 2.54 0.53 -17.27
C GLY A 123 3.95 -0.04 -17.32
N GLN A 124 4.29 -0.79 -18.34
CA GLN A 124 5.64 -1.37 -18.44
C GLN A 124 6.55 -0.60 -19.40
N ALA A 125 6.01 0.20 -20.28
CA ALA A 125 6.75 1.20 -21.01
C ALA A 125 6.98 2.42 -20.10
N LEU A 126 8.01 2.35 -19.25
CA LEU A 126 8.43 3.48 -18.44
C LEU A 126 9.28 4.44 -19.28
N ASP A 127 8.76 4.86 -20.41
CA ASP A 127 9.36 5.77 -21.39
C ASP A 127 8.38 6.86 -21.81
N ARG A 128 8.84 7.78 -22.67
CA ARG A 128 8.06 8.95 -23.11
C ARG A 128 6.80 8.58 -23.90
N SER A 129 6.77 7.43 -24.58
CA SER A 129 5.65 6.98 -25.38
C SER A 129 4.35 6.87 -24.59
N VAL A 130 4.45 6.58 -23.29
CA VAL A 130 3.29 6.53 -22.37
C VAL A 130 2.57 7.88 -22.29
N TYR A 131 3.31 8.98 -22.14
CA TYR A 131 2.70 10.31 -22.04
C TYR A 131 2.13 10.77 -23.37
N GLU A 132 2.79 10.43 -24.47
CA GLU A 132 2.32 10.71 -25.83
C GLU A 132 1.01 9.95 -26.10
N ALA A 133 0.97 8.67 -25.80
CA ALA A 133 -0.19 7.82 -25.95
C ALA A 133 -1.37 8.25 -25.05
N MET A 134 -1.11 8.63 -23.79
CA MET A 134 -2.14 9.19 -22.92
C MET A 134 -2.70 10.51 -23.47
N HIS A 135 -1.86 11.32 -24.11
CA HIS A 135 -2.29 12.58 -24.72
C HIS A 135 -3.14 12.34 -25.96
N GLU A 136 -2.72 11.43 -26.83
CA GLU A 136 -3.42 11.07 -28.05
C GLU A 136 -4.82 10.48 -27.79
N LYS A 137 -4.91 9.51 -26.86
CA LYS A 137 -6.18 8.91 -26.46
C LYS A 137 -7.09 9.88 -25.69
N GLY A 138 -6.51 10.86 -24.97
CA GLY A 138 -7.27 11.81 -24.15
C GLY A 138 -7.99 11.16 -22.98
N LEU A 139 -8.82 11.94 -22.26
CA LEU A 139 -9.56 11.46 -21.07
C LEU A 139 -11.02 11.12 -21.38
N PHE A 140 -11.59 11.79 -22.36
CA PHE A 140 -13.02 11.77 -22.67
C PHE A 140 -13.26 11.04 -23.99
N HIS A 141 -14.42 10.39 -24.08
CA HIS A 141 -14.92 9.71 -25.27
C HIS A 141 -14.15 8.43 -25.65
N ALA A 142 -14.74 7.31 -25.31
CA ALA A 142 -14.35 6.02 -25.88
C ALA A 142 -14.62 6.02 -27.39
N THR A 143 -13.63 5.65 -28.17
CA THR A 143 -13.70 5.65 -29.65
C THR A 143 -14.07 4.28 -30.19
N GLU A 144 -13.76 3.22 -29.46
CA GLU A 144 -13.97 1.84 -29.88
C GLU A 144 -15.18 1.22 -29.18
N THR A 145 -15.98 0.48 -29.95
CA THR A 145 -17.15 -0.26 -29.48
C THR A 145 -16.90 -1.75 -29.62
N GLY A 146 -17.29 -2.53 -28.63
CA GLY A 146 -17.12 -3.98 -28.64
C GLY A 146 -16.58 -4.51 -27.33
N THR A 147 -16.36 -5.82 -27.31
CA THR A 147 -15.79 -6.55 -26.16
C THR A 147 -14.54 -7.27 -26.59
N SER A 148 -13.54 -7.24 -25.74
CA SER A 148 -12.30 -7.98 -25.83
C SER A 148 -12.06 -8.77 -24.53
N ILE A 149 -10.92 -9.41 -24.40
CA ILE A 149 -10.49 -10.15 -23.23
C ILE A 149 -9.11 -9.68 -22.81
N THR A 150 -8.77 -9.89 -21.52
CA THR A 150 -7.40 -9.76 -21.06
C THR A 150 -6.85 -11.11 -20.62
N LEU A 151 -5.61 -11.43 -21.04
CA LEU A 151 -4.90 -12.62 -20.63
C LEU A 151 -4.36 -12.53 -19.20
N GLN A 152 -4.37 -11.32 -18.63
CA GLN A 152 -3.92 -11.08 -17.25
C GLN A 152 -4.90 -11.69 -16.24
N GLN A 153 -4.38 -12.53 -15.33
CA GLN A 153 -5.21 -13.15 -14.31
C GLN A 153 -5.33 -12.26 -13.07
N PRO A 154 -6.55 -12.08 -12.51
CA PRO A 154 -6.73 -11.28 -11.31
C PRO A 154 -6.07 -11.92 -10.09
N VAL A 155 -5.50 -11.09 -9.21
CA VAL A 155 -5.07 -11.55 -7.89
C VAL A 155 -6.28 -12.06 -7.11
N LYS A 156 -6.16 -13.26 -6.55
CA LYS A 156 -7.19 -13.84 -5.68
C LYS A 156 -7.20 -13.13 -4.34
N THR A 157 -8.27 -12.41 -4.07
CA THR A 157 -8.50 -11.70 -2.81
C THR A 157 -9.99 -11.43 -2.60
N THR A 158 -10.36 -10.79 -1.49
CA THR A 158 -11.73 -10.39 -1.23
C THR A 158 -12.19 -9.28 -2.20
N PRO A 159 -13.44 -9.33 -2.72
CA PRO A 159 -13.98 -8.27 -3.55
C PRO A 159 -13.98 -6.89 -2.88
N CYS A 160 -14.03 -6.84 -1.53
CA CYS A 160 -14.01 -5.60 -0.76
C CYS A 160 -12.75 -4.75 -1.05
N ALA A 161 -11.61 -5.38 -1.34
CA ALA A 161 -10.37 -4.70 -1.64
C ALA A 161 -10.42 -3.90 -2.96
N TYR A 162 -11.29 -4.31 -3.88
CA TYR A 162 -11.44 -3.66 -5.18
C TYR A 162 -12.74 -2.87 -5.33
N LEU A 163 -13.55 -2.76 -4.28
CA LEU A 163 -14.88 -2.16 -4.37
C LEU A 163 -14.85 -0.72 -4.93
N LEU A 164 -13.98 0.14 -4.39
CA LEU A 164 -13.90 1.53 -4.85
C LEU A 164 -13.22 1.66 -6.23
N PRO A 165 -12.09 1.01 -6.53
CA PRO A 165 -11.56 0.97 -7.89
C PRO A 165 -12.59 0.46 -8.93
N ALA A 166 -13.34 -0.59 -8.62
CA ALA A 166 -14.39 -1.13 -9.49
C ALA A 166 -15.55 -0.15 -9.70
N LEU A 167 -15.94 0.60 -8.66
CA LEU A 167 -16.89 1.71 -8.80
C LEU A 167 -16.37 2.78 -9.76
N GLY A 168 -15.09 3.13 -9.67
CA GLY A 168 -14.43 4.06 -10.58
C GLY A 168 -14.50 3.58 -12.03
N ILE A 169 -14.15 2.31 -12.28
CA ILE A 169 -14.26 1.67 -13.59
C ILE A 169 -15.73 1.70 -14.08
N THR A 170 -16.68 1.33 -13.21
CA THR A 170 -18.11 1.30 -13.54
C THR A 170 -18.60 2.68 -13.96
N LEU A 171 -18.27 3.72 -13.19
CA LEU A 171 -18.61 5.11 -13.52
C LEU A 171 -17.98 5.56 -14.85
N ALA A 172 -16.70 5.23 -15.08
CA ALA A 172 -16.03 5.56 -16.32
C ALA A 172 -16.72 4.91 -17.54
N ARG A 173 -17.16 3.66 -17.39
CA ARG A 173 -17.90 2.94 -18.45
C ARG A 173 -19.28 3.53 -18.69
N LEU A 174 -20.01 3.92 -17.66
CA LEU A 174 -21.30 4.59 -17.77
C LEU A 174 -21.18 5.95 -18.43
N LEU A 175 -20.11 6.69 -18.12
CA LEU A 175 -19.80 8.00 -18.73
C LEU A 175 -19.12 7.88 -20.10
N LYS A 176 -18.88 6.67 -20.60
CA LYS A 176 -18.19 6.37 -21.87
C LYS A 176 -16.83 7.08 -21.99
N LEU A 177 -16.08 7.11 -20.89
CA LEU A 177 -14.72 7.65 -20.90
C LEU A 177 -13.78 6.74 -21.71
N SER A 178 -12.69 7.34 -22.23
CA SER A 178 -11.60 6.60 -22.86
C SER A 178 -10.95 5.60 -21.91
N ALA A 179 -10.08 4.74 -22.44
CA ALA A 179 -9.28 3.82 -21.63
C ALA A 179 -8.45 4.56 -20.56
N VAL A 180 -7.85 5.71 -20.92
CA VAL A 180 -7.07 6.54 -19.99
C VAL A 180 -7.96 7.12 -18.90
N GLY A 181 -9.13 7.66 -19.27
CA GLY A 181 -10.11 8.17 -18.32
C GLY A 181 -10.59 7.10 -17.35
N LEU A 182 -10.81 5.87 -17.84
CA LEU A 182 -11.23 4.73 -17.04
C LEU A 182 -10.16 4.34 -16.01
N VAL A 183 -8.92 4.18 -16.44
CA VAL A 183 -7.85 3.75 -15.53
C VAL A 183 -7.56 4.81 -14.47
N LEU A 184 -7.59 6.09 -14.82
CA LEU A 184 -7.36 7.17 -13.87
C LEU A 184 -8.52 7.31 -12.88
N LEU A 185 -9.77 7.12 -13.27
CA LEU A 185 -10.91 7.22 -12.35
C LEU A 185 -10.92 6.08 -11.33
N GLY A 186 -10.53 4.87 -11.70
CA GLY A 186 -10.38 3.77 -10.74
C GLY A 186 -9.24 4.01 -9.73
N ARG A 187 -8.09 4.49 -10.20
CA ARG A 187 -6.96 4.91 -9.35
C ARG A 187 -7.37 6.03 -8.38
N PHE A 188 -8.09 7.02 -8.88
CA PHE A 188 -8.62 8.13 -8.08
C PHE A 188 -9.51 7.64 -6.92
N MET A 189 -10.38 6.68 -7.18
CA MET A 189 -11.26 6.12 -6.15
C MET A 189 -10.47 5.37 -5.07
N ASN A 190 -9.40 4.68 -5.44
CA ASN A 190 -8.51 4.02 -4.49
C ASN A 190 -7.75 5.04 -3.62
N LEU A 191 -7.23 6.10 -4.24
CA LEU A 191 -6.57 7.21 -3.53
C LEU A 191 -7.53 7.92 -2.56
N LEU A 192 -8.77 8.15 -2.97
CA LEU A 192 -9.80 8.78 -2.13
C LEU A 192 -10.07 7.93 -0.88
N LEU A 193 -10.17 6.60 -1.05
CA LEU A 193 -10.31 5.65 0.06
C LEU A 193 -9.13 5.76 1.03
N PHE A 194 -7.91 5.68 0.51
CA PHE A 194 -6.69 5.74 1.30
C PHE A 194 -6.59 7.04 2.10
N ALA A 195 -6.77 8.19 1.45
CA ALA A 195 -6.69 9.50 2.09
C ALA A 195 -7.77 9.68 3.17
N THR A 196 -8.99 9.17 2.92
CA THR A 196 -10.11 9.24 3.88
C THR A 196 -9.85 8.39 5.12
N LEU A 197 -9.50 7.11 4.95
CA LEU A 197 -9.19 6.21 6.06
C LEU A 197 -7.96 6.68 6.84
N GLY A 198 -6.94 7.19 6.15
CA GLY A 198 -5.76 7.77 6.79
C GLY A 198 -6.09 9.04 7.60
N ALA A 199 -6.96 9.91 7.11
CA ALA A 199 -7.44 11.06 7.87
C ALA A 199 -8.25 10.62 9.11
N MET A 200 -9.07 9.57 8.99
CA MET A 200 -9.77 8.97 10.13
C MET A 200 -8.77 8.37 11.14
N THR A 201 -7.71 7.73 10.67
CA THR A 201 -6.61 7.23 11.51
C THR A 201 -5.97 8.36 12.32
N VAL A 202 -5.53 9.44 11.65
CA VAL A 202 -4.90 10.61 12.30
C VAL A 202 -5.87 11.31 13.27
N ARG A 203 -7.17 11.31 12.96
CA ARG A 203 -8.18 11.82 13.87
C ARG A 203 -8.35 10.96 15.12
N ARG A 204 -8.33 9.62 14.93
CA ARG A 204 -8.69 8.63 15.96
C ARG A 204 -7.53 8.33 16.91
N THR A 205 -6.31 8.18 16.39
CA THR A 205 -5.16 7.76 17.22
C THR A 205 -4.88 8.75 18.35
N PRO A 206 -4.66 8.28 19.59
CA PRO A 206 -4.30 9.15 20.72
C PRO A 206 -2.81 9.51 20.71
N ILE A 207 -1.96 8.76 20.03
CA ILE A 207 -0.51 8.96 19.98
C ILE A 207 0.00 8.87 18.53
N GLY A 208 1.08 9.56 18.24
CA GLY A 208 1.82 9.42 16.96
C GLY A 208 1.03 9.81 15.72
N LYS A 209 0.14 10.79 15.78
CA LYS A 209 -0.64 11.27 14.63
C LYS A 209 0.24 11.63 13.44
N GLU A 210 1.33 12.32 13.71
CA GLU A 210 2.33 12.73 12.73
C GLU A 210 3.14 11.57 12.16
N LEU A 211 3.27 10.46 12.88
CA LEU A 211 3.92 9.26 12.39
C LEU A 211 3.12 8.60 11.27
N PHE A 212 1.80 8.42 11.46
CA PHE A 212 0.92 7.92 10.42
C PHE A 212 0.95 8.83 9.20
N PHE A 213 1.03 10.15 9.41
CA PHE A 213 1.16 11.11 8.32
C PHE A 213 2.49 10.91 7.58
N ALA A 214 3.61 10.81 8.29
CA ALA A 214 4.92 10.62 7.68
C ALA A 214 5.01 9.35 6.84
N ILE A 215 4.51 8.20 7.35
CA ILE A 215 4.52 6.95 6.59
C ILE A 215 3.60 7.03 5.36
N SER A 216 2.49 7.78 5.44
CA SER A 216 1.62 8.02 4.29
C SER A 216 2.23 8.91 3.22
N LEU A 217 3.27 9.69 3.55
CA LEU A 217 4.07 10.47 2.61
C LEU A 217 5.26 9.69 2.03
N PHE A 218 5.47 8.44 2.38
CA PHE A 218 6.50 7.66 1.68
C PHE A 218 6.15 7.56 0.19
N PRO A 219 7.10 7.78 -0.73
CA PRO A 219 6.85 7.63 -2.17
C PRO A 219 6.17 6.32 -2.54
N MET A 220 6.61 5.18 -1.94
CA MET A 220 5.95 3.87 -2.13
C MET A 220 4.48 3.90 -1.68
N THR A 221 4.18 4.52 -0.54
CA THR A 221 2.80 4.59 -0.03
C THR A 221 1.91 5.44 -0.94
N LEU A 222 2.42 6.57 -1.45
CA LEU A 222 1.70 7.45 -2.38
C LEU A 222 1.49 6.79 -3.75
N GLU A 223 2.48 6.06 -4.25
CA GLU A 223 2.34 5.26 -5.47
C GLU A 223 1.25 4.19 -5.33
N LEU A 224 1.30 3.38 -4.27
CA LEU A 224 0.29 2.37 -4.02
C LEU A 224 -1.11 2.97 -3.84
N ALA A 225 -1.23 4.11 -3.13
CA ALA A 225 -2.49 4.81 -2.94
C ALA A 225 -3.07 5.33 -4.26
N GLY A 226 -2.21 5.83 -5.16
CA GLY A 226 -2.56 6.31 -6.49
C GLY A 226 -2.61 5.21 -7.57
N SER A 227 -2.72 3.94 -7.20
CA SER A 227 -2.75 2.78 -8.10
C SER A 227 -3.97 1.89 -7.82
N TYR A 228 -4.11 0.79 -8.59
CA TYR A 228 -5.10 -0.27 -8.30
C TYR A 228 -4.65 -1.24 -7.21
N SER A 229 -3.44 -1.10 -6.67
CA SER A 229 -2.91 -2.04 -5.68
C SER A 229 -3.80 -2.15 -4.45
N TYR A 230 -4.17 -3.39 -4.10
CA TYR A 230 -4.91 -3.67 -2.87
C TYR A 230 -4.05 -3.47 -1.60
N ASP A 231 -2.72 -3.35 -1.76
CA ASP A 231 -1.84 -3.03 -0.63
C ASP A 231 -2.20 -1.67 -0.01
N SER A 232 -2.67 -0.68 -0.79
CA SER A 232 -3.16 0.60 -0.26
C SER A 232 -4.35 0.43 0.67
N TYR A 233 -5.31 -0.43 0.29
CA TYR A 233 -6.46 -0.79 1.12
C TYR A 233 -6.03 -1.45 2.43
N ILE A 234 -5.10 -2.40 2.35
CA ILE A 234 -4.53 -3.10 3.52
C ILE A 234 -3.82 -2.13 4.44
N ILE A 235 -2.96 -1.25 3.91
CA ILE A 235 -2.24 -0.23 4.70
C ILE A 235 -3.22 0.68 5.42
N ALA A 236 -4.20 1.23 4.71
CA ALA A 236 -5.18 2.16 5.27
C ALA A 236 -6.04 1.52 6.38
N LEU A 237 -6.52 0.29 6.16
CA LEU A 237 -7.28 -0.46 7.18
C LEU A 237 -6.42 -0.84 8.38
N SER A 238 -5.17 -1.25 8.16
CA SER A 238 -4.25 -1.58 9.24
C SER A 238 -3.95 -0.36 10.10
N PHE A 239 -3.72 0.79 9.49
CA PHE A 239 -3.51 2.05 10.21
C PHE A 239 -4.73 2.42 11.04
N TYR A 240 -5.93 2.29 10.45
CA TYR A 240 -7.16 2.59 11.16
C TYR A 240 -7.41 1.59 12.30
N LEU A 241 -7.17 0.30 12.09
CA LEU A 241 -7.25 -0.73 13.13
C LEU A 241 -6.32 -0.43 14.31
N ILE A 242 -5.04 -0.12 14.03
CA ILE A 242 -4.05 0.24 15.05
C ILE A 242 -4.53 1.48 15.84
N ALA A 243 -5.03 2.50 15.14
CA ALA A 243 -5.55 3.72 15.77
C ALA A 243 -6.75 3.44 16.68
N VAL A 244 -7.70 2.61 16.24
CA VAL A 244 -8.88 2.20 17.03
C VAL A 244 -8.44 1.44 18.29
N ILE A 245 -7.55 0.46 18.15
CA ILE A 245 -7.07 -0.32 19.29
C ILE A 245 -6.33 0.55 20.30
N LEU A 246 -5.44 1.43 19.83
CA LEU A 246 -4.70 2.36 20.69
C LEU A 246 -5.63 3.35 21.40
N ASP A 247 -6.66 3.86 20.71
CA ASP A 247 -7.66 4.72 21.34
C ASP A 247 -8.41 3.97 22.44
N LEU A 248 -8.85 2.75 22.18
CA LEU A 248 -9.53 1.92 23.19
C LEU A 248 -8.60 1.52 24.35
N ALA A 249 -7.33 1.24 24.06
CA ALA A 249 -6.35 0.84 25.08
C ALA A 249 -5.95 2.02 25.99
N LEU A 250 -5.69 3.20 25.41
CA LEU A 250 -5.11 4.35 26.10
C LEU A 250 -6.14 5.40 26.58
N ALA A 251 -7.42 5.28 26.17
CA ALA A 251 -8.49 6.14 26.68
C ALA A 251 -8.59 6.03 28.21
N LYS A 252 -9.16 7.08 28.84
CA LYS A 252 -9.36 7.11 30.29
C LYS A 252 -10.08 5.85 30.80
N PRO A 253 -9.77 5.34 32.00
CA PRO A 253 -10.37 4.11 32.53
C PRO A 253 -11.90 4.13 32.58
N CYS A 254 -12.50 5.30 32.79
CA CYS A 254 -13.96 5.47 32.79
C CYS A 254 -14.63 5.34 31.42
N ALA A 255 -13.86 5.39 30.32
CA ALA A 255 -14.38 5.15 28.99
C ALA A 255 -14.51 3.65 28.73
N GLY A 256 -15.67 3.08 29.03
CA GLY A 256 -15.94 1.65 28.83
C GLY A 256 -16.04 1.27 27.34
N ILE A 257 -15.83 -0.02 27.05
CA ILE A 257 -16.03 -0.59 25.72
C ILE A 257 -17.52 -0.67 25.42
N THR A 258 -17.95 -0.07 24.33
CA THR A 258 -19.33 -0.04 23.87
C THR A 258 -19.59 -1.12 22.81
N ARG A 259 -20.86 -1.45 22.56
CA ARG A 259 -21.25 -2.34 21.44
C ARG A 259 -20.75 -1.81 20.10
N LYS A 260 -20.72 -0.47 19.91
CA LYS A 260 -20.21 0.15 18.67
C LYS A 260 -18.73 -0.17 18.45
N ASN A 261 -17.92 -0.19 19.51
CA ASN A 261 -16.49 -0.54 19.40
C ASN A 261 -16.30 -2.01 18.98
N VAL A 262 -17.11 -2.92 19.51
CA VAL A 262 -17.07 -4.34 19.12
C VAL A 262 -17.50 -4.51 17.66
N ILE A 263 -18.56 -3.83 17.23
CA ILE A 263 -19.01 -3.84 15.83
C ILE A 263 -17.92 -3.27 14.91
N GLU A 264 -17.28 -2.17 15.30
CA GLU A 264 -16.19 -1.55 14.53
C GLU A 264 -15.00 -2.51 14.37
N LEU A 265 -14.54 -3.16 15.45
CA LEU A 265 -13.48 -4.17 15.40
C LEU A 265 -13.89 -5.39 14.58
N SER A 266 -15.15 -5.85 14.71
CA SER A 266 -15.68 -6.96 13.92
C SER A 266 -15.73 -6.63 12.41
N ALA A 267 -16.16 -5.43 12.05
CA ALA A 267 -16.15 -4.97 10.67
C ALA A 267 -14.72 -4.92 10.10
N LEU A 268 -13.76 -4.39 10.88
CA LEU A 268 -12.35 -4.38 10.48
C LEU A 268 -11.78 -5.79 10.32
N ALA A 269 -12.20 -6.75 11.17
CA ALA A 269 -11.81 -8.15 11.02
C ALA A 269 -12.30 -8.75 9.70
N LEU A 270 -13.55 -8.52 9.34
CA LEU A 270 -14.14 -9.01 8.09
C LEU A 270 -13.51 -8.35 6.85
N LEU A 271 -13.12 -7.09 6.94
CA LEU A 271 -12.56 -6.34 5.81
C LEU A 271 -11.07 -6.61 5.60
N LEU A 272 -10.28 -6.73 6.67
CA LEU A 272 -8.81 -6.84 6.57
C LEU A 272 -8.34 -8.31 6.45
N SER A 273 -8.87 -9.22 7.28
CA SER A 273 -8.32 -10.57 7.43
C SER A 273 -8.35 -11.40 6.14
N PRO A 274 -9.41 -11.37 5.30
CA PRO A 274 -9.46 -12.17 4.08
C PRO A 274 -8.62 -11.58 2.93
N CYS A 275 -8.15 -10.33 3.03
CA CYS A 275 -7.32 -9.72 1.99
C CYS A 275 -5.93 -10.39 1.91
N LYS A 276 -5.28 -10.49 3.07
CA LYS A 276 -3.97 -11.12 3.21
C LYS A 276 -3.88 -11.63 4.64
N MET A 277 -4.04 -12.93 4.81
CA MET A 277 -4.23 -13.63 6.11
C MET A 277 -3.24 -13.21 7.21
N ILE A 278 -2.00 -12.90 6.81
CA ILE A 278 -0.94 -12.51 7.76
C ILE A 278 -1.31 -11.29 8.60
N TYR A 279 -2.02 -10.31 8.03
CA TYR A 279 -2.37 -9.07 8.73
C TYR A 279 -3.49 -9.25 9.76
N ALA A 280 -4.19 -10.40 9.77
CA ALA A 280 -5.09 -10.77 10.85
C ALA A 280 -4.36 -10.82 12.22
N THR A 281 -3.06 -11.10 12.22
CA THR A 281 -2.21 -11.07 13.42
C THR A 281 -2.19 -9.70 14.12
N LEU A 282 -2.48 -8.60 13.41
CA LEU A 282 -2.63 -7.27 14.02
C LEU A 282 -3.73 -7.23 15.10
N PHE A 283 -4.73 -8.11 15.03
CA PHE A 283 -5.77 -8.19 16.06
C PHE A 283 -5.24 -8.66 17.42
N LEU A 284 -4.04 -9.23 17.51
CA LEU A 284 -3.36 -9.49 18.80
C LEU A 284 -3.10 -8.19 19.59
N LEU A 285 -3.06 -7.03 18.91
CA LEU A 285 -3.01 -5.74 19.59
C LEU A 285 -4.27 -5.47 20.44
N CYS A 286 -5.40 -6.12 20.20
CA CYS A 286 -6.58 -6.01 21.05
C CYS A 286 -6.32 -6.45 22.50
N LEU A 287 -5.29 -7.27 22.75
CA LEU A 287 -4.86 -7.65 24.10
C LEU A 287 -4.27 -6.47 24.90
N LEU A 288 -3.93 -5.36 24.25
CA LEU A 288 -3.57 -4.10 24.92
C LEU A 288 -4.75 -3.44 25.61
N ILE A 289 -6.00 -3.78 25.23
CA ILE A 289 -7.21 -3.18 25.80
C ILE A 289 -7.45 -3.76 27.19
N PRO A 290 -7.43 -2.94 28.27
CA PRO A 290 -7.60 -3.43 29.64
C PRO A 290 -8.97 -4.10 29.83
N VAL A 291 -8.98 -5.30 30.44
CA VAL A 291 -10.20 -6.08 30.67
C VAL A 291 -11.22 -5.31 31.49
N GLN A 292 -10.77 -4.46 32.42
CA GLN A 292 -11.63 -3.64 33.29
C GLN A 292 -12.56 -2.69 32.51
N LYS A 293 -12.19 -2.31 31.28
CA LYS A 293 -13.01 -1.44 30.41
C LYS A 293 -14.30 -2.10 29.88
N TRP A 294 -14.46 -3.42 30.09
CA TRP A 294 -15.66 -4.16 29.66
C TRP A 294 -16.84 -4.04 30.63
N GLY A 295 -16.71 -3.20 31.68
CA GLY A 295 -17.78 -2.85 32.63
C GLY A 295 -18.10 -3.97 33.63
N ALA A 296 -19.38 -4.05 34.04
CA ALA A 296 -19.82 -5.11 34.94
C ALA A 296 -19.62 -6.49 34.29
N ARG A 297 -19.02 -7.45 35.00
CA ARG A 297 -18.62 -8.77 34.48
C ARG A 297 -17.66 -8.65 33.30
N PRO A 298 -16.45 -8.06 33.49
CA PRO A 298 -15.55 -7.73 32.39
C PRO A 298 -15.01 -8.97 31.68
N TRP A 299 -14.65 -10.04 32.40
CA TRP A 299 -14.06 -11.24 31.82
C TRP A 299 -14.97 -11.98 30.84
N PRO A 300 -16.26 -12.30 31.15
CA PRO A 300 -17.13 -12.95 30.19
C PRO A 300 -17.34 -12.14 28.91
N LYS A 301 -17.52 -10.82 29.04
CA LYS A 301 -17.70 -9.94 27.88
C LYS A 301 -16.44 -9.86 27.02
N TRP A 302 -15.28 -9.76 27.66
CA TRP A 302 -13.99 -9.75 26.96
C TRP A 302 -13.77 -11.07 26.22
N ILE A 303 -13.95 -12.23 26.89
CA ILE A 303 -13.82 -13.55 26.28
C ILE A 303 -14.77 -13.70 25.09
N LEU A 304 -16.06 -13.36 25.28
CA LEU A 304 -17.04 -13.43 24.21
C LEU A 304 -16.64 -12.58 23.00
N SER A 305 -16.13 -11.38 23.22
CA SER A 305 -15.70 -10.49 22.12
C SER A 305 -14.46 -11.01 21.42
N VAL A 306 -13.49 -11.57 22.14
CA VAL A 306 -12.31 -12.21 21.55
C VAL A 306 -12.73 -13.42 20.72
N LEU A 307 -13.62 -14.27 21.23
CA LEU A 307 -14.15 -15.42 20.49
C LEU A 307 -14.94 -15.00 19.24
N LEU A 308 -15.77 -13.97 19.36
CA LEU A 308 -16.52 -13.42 18.23
C LEU A 308 -15.59 -12.91 17.14
N ILE A 309 -14.65 -12.03 17.49
CA ILE A 309 -13.69 -11.46 16.53
C ILE A 309 -12.81 -12.57 15.93
N GLY A 310 -12.35 -13.51 16.73
CA GLY A 310 -11.58 -14.66 16.26
C GLY A 310 -12.38 -15.54 15.29
N ALA A 311 -13.64 -15.83 15.59
CA ALA A 311 -14.53 -16.58 14.70
C ALA A 311 -14.78 -15.83 13.38
N LEU A 312 -14.95 -14.51 13.42
CA LEU A 312 -15.10 -13.69 12.21
C LEU A 312 -13.81 -13.67 11.36
N ILE A 313 -12.65 -13.59 11.99
CA ILE A 313 -11.34 -13.68 11.31
C ILE A 313 -11.23 -15.03 10.61
N VAL A 314 -11.36 -16.13 11.35
CA VAL A 314 -11.23 -17.49 10.81
C VAL A 314 -12.31 -17.75 9.74
N GLY A 315 -13.55 -17.40 10.02
CA GLY A 315 -14.66 -17.58 9.10
C GLY A 315 -14.48 -16.81 7.79
N SER A 316 -14.04 -15.55 7.84
CA SER A 316 -13.80 -14.74 6.65
C SER A 316 -12.61 -15.25 5.82
N ILE A 317 -11.53 -15.68 6.47
CA ILE A 317 -10.39 -16.29 5.81
C ILE A 317 -10.80 -17.59 5.11
N LEU A 318 -11.52 -18.46 5.81
CA LEU A 318 -12.00 -19.72 5.24
C LEU A 318 -12.96 -19.49 4.08
N LEU A 319 -13.88 -18.53 4.21
CA LEU A 319 -14.86 -18.24 3.17
C LEU A 319 -14.18 -17.76 1.86
N VAL A 320 -13.19 -16.89 1.96
CA VAL A 320 -12.55 -16.27 0.79
C VAL A 320 -11.38 -17.12 0.28
N ASN A 321 -10.58 -17.68 1.19
CA ASN A 321 -9.31 -18.33 0.87
C ASN A 321 -9.33 -19.86 1.09
N PHE A 322 -10.52 -20.50 1.17
CA PHE A 322 -10.65 -21.91 1.51
C PHE A 322 -9.77 -22.83 0.66
N ARG A 323 -9.75 -22.61 -0.66
CA ARG A 323 -8.94 -23.42 -1.58
C ARG A 323 -7.44 -23.27 -1.31
N GLU A 324 -6.98 -22.07 -1.00
CA GLU A 324 -5.58 -21.81 -0.69
C GLU A 324 -5.20 -22.40 0.68
N VAL A 325 -6.07 -22.27 1.68
CA VAL A 325 -5.85 -22.89 3.01
C VAL A 325 -5.74 -24.41 2.87
N ILE A 326 -6.67 -25.06 2.14
CA ILE A 326 -6.59 -26.50 1.90
C ILE A 326 -5.34 -26.89 1.13
N ARG A 327 -4.93 -26.08 0.14
CA ARG A 327 -3.68 -26.31 -0.59
C ARG A 327 -2.47 -26.31 0.35
N TYR A 328 -2.38 -25.38 1.29
CA TYR A 328 -1.30 -25.35 2.30
C TYR A 328 -1.37 -26.52 3.29
N VAL A 329 -2.57 -26.93 3.69
CA VAL A 329 -2.74 -28.07 4.63
C VAL A 329 -2.45 -29.42 3.96
N ASN A 330 -2.85 -29.59 2.69
CA ASN A 330 -2.67 -30.83 1.94
C ASN A 330 -1.35 -30.90 1.17
N ALA A 331 -0.53 -29.85 1.20
CA ALA A 331 0.79 -29.82 0.56
C ALA A 331 1.78 -30.69 1.34
N SER A 332 1.53 -31.99 1.35
CA SER A 332 2.51 -33.02 1.69
C SER A 332 3.34 -33.33 0.44
N GLY A 333 4.44 -32.59 0.28
CA GLY A 333 5.47 -32.84 -0.74
C GLY A 333 5.11 -32.41 -2.17
N VAL A 334 5.90 -31.48 -2.70
CA VAL A 334 5.92 -30.98 -4.09
C VAL A 334 4.82 -29.96 -4.42
N THR A 335 4.95 -28.78 -3.88
CA THR A 335 4.26 -27.61 -4.44
C THR A 335 5.09 -27.12 -5.64
N GLN A 336 4.53 -27.23 -6.84
CA GLN A 336 5.17 -26.72 -8.06
C GLN A 336 4.69 -25.28 -8.28
N ALA A 337 5.58 -24.31 -8.20
CA ALA A 337 5.29 -22.97 -8.71
C ALA A 337 5.73 -22.93 -10.18
N PRO A 338 4.92 -22.39 -11.08
CA PRO A 338 5.37 -22.14 -12.45
C PRO A 338 6.44 -21.03 -12.39
N GLU A 339 7.66 -21.36 -12.76
CA GLU A 339 8.67 -20.37 -13.06
C GLU A 339 8.41 -19.87 -14.48
N PHE A 340 8.11 -18.59 -14.61
CA PHE A 340 8.01 -17.95 -15.92
C PHE A 340 9.43 -17.75 -16.46
N THR A 341 9.88 -18.70 -17.27
CA THR A 341 11.11 -18.52 -18.02
C THR A 341 10.83 -17.70 -19.29
N SER A 342 11.83 -16.93 -19.71
CA SER A 342 11.79 -16.14 -20.94
C SER A 342 11.58 -16.99 -22.22
N SER A 343 11.59 -18.31 -22.12
CA SER A 343 11.38 -19.28 -23.21
C SER A 343 9.98 -19.87 -23.26
N GLY A 344 9.06 -19.48 -22.35
CA GLY A 344 7.70 -20.04 -22.35
C GLY A 344 7.56 -21.48 -21.81
N ASP A 345 8.67 -22.11 -21.43
CA ASP A 345 8.66 -23.43 -20.81
C ASP A 345 8.28 -23.32 -19.33
N VAL A 346 7.24 -24.04 -18.94
CA VAL A 346 6.82 -24.13 -17.53
C VAL A 346 7.78 -25.08 -16.81
N ASN A 347 8.88 -24.56 -16.28
CA ASN A 347 9.72 -25.32 -15.37
C ASN A 347 9.04 -25.37 -14.00
N THR A 348 8.69 -26.58 -13.57
CA THR A 348 8.15 -26.81 -12.24
C THR A 348 9.28 -26.79 -11.21
N VAL A 349 9.29 -25.77 -10.34
CA VAL A 349 10.29 -25.65 -9.28
C VAL A 349 9.75 -26.23 -7.98
N LYS A 350 10.55 -27.06 -7.30
CA LYS A 350 10.19 -27.55 -5.96
C LYS A 350 10.30 -26.41 -4.95
N LEU A 351 9.20 -26.08 -4.29
CA LEU A 351 9.18 -25.13 -3.17
C LEU A 351 9.46 -25.85 -1.85
N HIS A 352 9.83 -25.08 -0.81
CA HIS A 352 9.90 -25.59 0.56
C HIS A 352 8.51 -26.05 1.02
N ASP A 353 8.43 -27.17 1.73
CA ASP A 353 7.22 -27.66 2.34
C ASP A 353 7.20 -27.43 3.87
N LEU A 354 5.98 -27.39 4.43
CA LEU A 354 5.80 -27.13 5.86
C LEU A 354 6.38 -28.26 6.72
N ALA A 355 6.33 -29.53 6.26
CA ALA A 355 6.85 -30.68 7.00
C ALA A 355 8.37 -30.61 7.13
N GLU A 356 9.08 -30.24 6.05
CA GLU A 356 10.52 -29.97 6.07
C GLU A 356 10.89 -28.92 7.10
N LEU A 357 10.15 -27.79 7.10
CA LEU A 357 10.41 -26.67 8.02
C LEU A 357 10.11 -27.01 9.49
N ILE A 358 9.14 -27.90 9.76
CA ILE A 358 8.85 -28.38 11.11
C ILE A 358 9.93 -29.37 11.58
N HIS A 359 10.43 -30.20 10.67
CA HIS A 359 11.45 -31.20 10.96
C HIS A 359 12.82 -30.54 11.25
N ASP A 360 13.22 -29.57 10.39
CA ASP A 360 14.45 -28.79 10.61
C ASP A 360 14.12 -27.32 10.94
N ARG A 361 13.87 -27.06 12.22
CA ARG A 361 13.60 -25.70 12.71
C ARG A 361 14.80 -24.75 12.52
N THR A 362 16.01 -25.28 12.48
CA THR A 362 17.23 -24.48 12.31
C THR A 362 17.34 -23.94 10.88
N LEU A 363 16.79 -24.66 9.91
CA LEU A 363 16.72 -24.25 8.51
C LEU A 363 15.97 -22.92 8.35
N VAL A 364 14.79 -22.81 8.97
CA VAL A 364 13.97 -21.58 8.90
C VAL A 364 14.74 -20.36 9.42
N PHE A 365 15.34 -20.48 10.60
CA PHE A 365 16.08 -19.36 11.20
C PHE A 365 17.34 -19.03 10.40
N ARG A 366 18.02 -20.02 9.83
CA ARG A 366 19.18 -19.82 8.95
C ARG A 366 18.79 -19.07 7.68
N ILE A 367 17.72 -19.47 7.01
CA ILE A 367 17.23 -18.82 5.78
C ILE A 367 16.78 -17.38 6.09
N ILE A 368 16.00 -17.17 7.17
CA ILE A 368 15.57 -15.82 7.59
C ILE A 368 16.79 -14.94 7.89
N ARG A 369 17.77 -15.43 8.62
CA ARG A 369 19.00 -14.68 8.92
C ARG A 369 19.74 -14.29 7.63
N ASN A 370 19.92 -15.23 6.72
CA ASN A 370 20.57 -14.98 5.44
C ASN A 370 19.80 -13.92 4.64
N THR A 371 18.46 -14.03 4.60
CA THR A 371 17.59 -13.05 3.94
C THR A 371 17.79 -11.64 4.51
N LEU A 372 17.81 -11.50 5.83
CA LEU A 372 18.01 -10.21 6.47
C LEU A 372 19.42 -9.65 6.23
N GLN A 373 20.44 -10.51 6.16
CA GLN A 373 21.81 -10.09 5.85
C GLN A 373 21.96 -9.63 4.40
N ILE A 374 21.32 -10.32 3.46
CA ILE A 374 21.43 -10.04 2.01
C ILE A 374 20.49 -8.92 1.59
N LEU A 375 19.22 -8.99 2.00
CA LEU A 375 18.15 -8.13 1.49
C LEU A 375 17.66 -7.08 2.52
N GLY A 376 18.12 -7.11 3.77
CA GLY A 376 17.62 -6.21 4.82
C GLY A 376 17.74 -4.71 4.47
N GLY A 377 18.86 -4.31 3.85
CA GLY A 377 19.03 -2.94 3.34
C GLY A 377 18.04 -2.60 2.23
N GLN A 378 17.76 -3.55 1.35
CA GLN A 378 16.78 -3.40 0.28
C GLN A 378 15.35 -3.29 0.84
N PHE A 379 15.02 -4.03 1.90
CA PHE A 379 13.71 -3.91 2.55
C PHE A 379 13.49 -2.50 3.12
N LEU A 380 14.50 -1.94 3.78
CA LEU A 380 14.43 -0.55 4.27
C LEU A 380 14.26 0.45 3.13
N GLY A 381 15.01 0.28 2.04
CA GLY A 381 14.89 1.14 0.86
C GLY A 381 13.52 1.03 0.18
N THR A 382 13.07 -0.19 -0.09
CA THR A 382 11.80 -0.43 -0.79
C THR A 382 10.56 -0.14 0.06
N THR A 383 10.68 -0.09 1.39
CA THR A 383 9.61 0.42 2.28
C THR A 383 9.30 1.89 2.01
N VAL A 384 10.33 2.71 1.77
CA VAL A 384 10.17 4.13 1.45
C VAL A 384 9.81 4.35 -0.01
N GLY A 385 10.37 3.55 -0.93
CA GLY A 385 10.20 3.69 -2.38
C GLY A 385 11.53 3.82 -3.12
N MET A 386 12.50 2.98 -2.75
CA MET A 386 13.79 2.89 -3.46
C MET A 386 13.62 2.68 -4.96
N TRP A 387 12.60 1.88 -5.32
CA TRP A 387 12.17 1.64 -6.70
C TRP A 387 10.69 1.94 -6.81
N LEU A 388 10.31 2.85 -7.70
CA LEU A 388 8.93 3.15 -8.08
C LEU A 388 8.68 2.61 -9.49
N GLY A 389 7.45 2.24 -9.79
CA GLY A 389 7.09 1.56 -11.02
C GLY A 389 7.44 0.08 -11.02
N ALA A 390 7.47 -0.53 -12.21
CA ALA A 390 7.80 -1.95 -12.38
C ALA A 390 9.24 -2.25 -11.93
N PHE A 391 9.43 -3.35 -11.21
CA PHE A 391 10.67 -3.72 -10.53
C PHE A 391 11.90 -3.76 -11.45
N ASP A 392 11.76 -4.32 -12.66
CA ASP A 392 12.89 -4.54 -13.57
C ASP A 392 13.35 -3.27 -14.28
N ARG A 393 12.50 -2.26 -14.35
CA ARG A 393 12.77 -0.97 -15.02
C ARG A 393 12.47 0.22 -14.12
N GLY A 394 12.39 -0.01 -12.81
CA GLY A 394 11.94 0.94 -11.82
C GLY A 394 12.66 2.28 -11.87
N LEU A 395 11.96 3.27 -11.37
CA LEU A 395 12.45 4.63 -11.21
C LEU A 395 13.14 4.75 -9.86
N ALA A 396 14.47 4.90 -9.87
CA ALA A 396 15.25 4.89 -8.64
C ALA A 396 15.11 6.19 -7.84
N THR A 397 14.76 6.06 -6.56
CA THR A 397 14.84 7.16 -5.59
C THR A 397 16.28 7.29 -5.07
N PRO A 398 16.89 8.48 -5.10
CA PRO A 398 18.25 8.68 -4.61
C PRO A 398 18.41 8.29 -3.14
N MET A 399 19.50 7.57 -2.80
CA MET A 399 19.80 7.12 -1.43
C MET A 399 19.70 8.21 -0.35
N PRO A 400 20.22 9.44 -0.55
CA PRO A 400 20.10 10.49 0.46
C PRO A 400 18.63 10.82 0.80
N MET A 401 17.72 10.74 -0.18
CA MET A 401 16.29 10.98 0.07
C MET A 401 15.68 9.87 0.92
N LEU A 402 16.03 8.60 0.68
CA LEU A 402 15.58 7.48 1.51
C LEU A 402 16.03 7.66 2.97
N VAL A 403 17.28 8.09 3.18
CA VAL A 403 17.81 8.37 4.52
C VAL A 403 17.04 9.51 5.19
N LEU A 404 16.73 10.58 4.46
CA LEU A 404 15.97 11.72 4.99
C LEU A 404 14.51 11.33 5.34
N PHE A 405 13.83 10.51 4.52
CA PHE A 405 12.51 9.98 4.85
C PHE A 405 12.55 9.17 6.14
N TRP A 406 13.53 8.26 6.29
CA TRP A 406 13.69 7.50 7.53
C TRP A 406 14.02 8.39 8.72
N ALA A 407 14.94 9.34 8.58
CA ALA A 407 15.31 10.26 9.66
C ALA A 407 14.11 11.08 10.14
N GLY A 408 13.36 11.68 9.21
CA GLY A 408 12.14 12.43 9.53
C GLY A 408 11.08 11.56 10.23
N THR A 409 10.86 10.35 9.71
CA THR A 409 9.89 9.41 10.29
C THR A 409 10.32 8.94 11.68
N LEU A 410 11.59 8.62 11.91
CA LEU A 410 12.12 8.22 13.22
C LEU A 410 12.02 9.36 14.23
N LEU A 411 12.34 10.60 13.84
CA LEU A 411 12.16 11.76 14.71
C LEU A 411 10.70 11.95 15.09
N LEU A 412 9.76 11.87 14.14
CA LEU A 412 8.33 11.96 14.39
C LEU A 412 7.79 10.77 15.18
N ALA A 413 8.40 9.59 15.08
CA ALA A 413 8.06 8.40 15.85
C ALA A 413 8.48 8.51 17.31
N ILE A 414 9.74 8.88 17.55
CA ILE A 414 10.35 8.86 18.90
C ILE A 414 9.90 10.06 19.72
N ILE A 415 9.93 11.26 19.15
CA ILE A 415 9.63 12.50 19.87
C ILE A 415 8.12 12.66 20.03
N GLY A 416 7.59 12.30 21.21
CA GLY A 416 6.18 12.41 21.57
C GLY A 416 5.73 13.84 21.82
N ARG A 417 4.41 14.07 21.92
CA ARG A 417 3.83 15.32 22.40
C ARG A 417 3.60 15.25 23.91
N ARG A 418 3.63 16.39 24.60
CA ARG A 418 3.42 16.48 26.06
C ARG A 418 2.06 15.92 26.48
N GLU A 419 1.05 16.09 25.65
CA GLU A 419 -0.34 15.72 25.95
C GLU A 419 -0.65 14.25 25.63
N GLU A 420 0.28 13.53 25.03
CA GLU A 420 0.08 12.13 24.67
C GLU A 420 0.15 11.21 25.90
N PRO A 421 -0.75 10.23 26.01
CA PRO A 421 -0.66 9.21 27.04
C PRO A 421 0.63 8.38 26.85
N ALA A 422 1.34 8.14 27.96
CA ALA A 422 2.54 7.34 27.95
C ALA A 422 2.21 5.86 27.80
N LEU A 423 2.92 5.18 26.91
CA LEU A 423 2.89 3.72 26.80
C LEU A 423 3.66 3.08 27.97
N SER A 424 3.02 2.17 28.70
CA SER A 424 3.70 1.36 29.71
C SER A 424 4.69 0.38 29.06
N ILE A 425 5.66 -0.11 29.84
CA ILE A 425 6.63 -1.10 29.36
C ILE A 425 5.94 -2.35 28.78
N PRO A 426 4.94 -2.97 29.46
CA PRO A 426 4.22 -4.11 28.88
C PRO A 426 3.58 -3.82 27.51
N HIS A 427 2.99 -2.63 27.32
CA HIS A 427 2.44 -2.25 26.01
C HIS A 427 3.53 -2.23 24.93
N ARG A 428 4.70 -1.64 25.23
CA ARG A 428 5.83 -1.56 24.29
C ARG A 428 6.37 -2.93 23.91
N VAL A 429 6.58 -3.79 24.92
CA VAL A 429 7.06 -5.18 24.73
C VAL A 429 6.07 -5.97 23.89
N TRP A 430 4.76 -5.84 24.16
CA TRP A 430 3.73 -6.52 23.38
C TRP A 430 3.66 -6.03 21.93
N MET A 431 3.71 -4.73 21.70
CA MET A 431 3.76 -4.14 20.35
C MET A 431 4.99 -4.63 19.57
N PHE A 432 6.16 -4.63 20.22
CA PHE A 432 7.40 -5.14 19.62
C PHE A 432 7.29 -6.64 19.28
N PHE A 433 6.72 -7.44 20.19
CA PHE A 433 6.47 -8.86 19.94
C PHE A 433 5.53 -9.08 18.76
N VAL A 434 4.42 -8.36 18.68
CA VAL A 434 3.46 -8.45 17.56
C VAL A 434 4.13 -8.07 16.23
N PHE A 435 4.99 -7.05 16.23
CA PHE A 435 5.77 -6.68 15.04
C PHE A 435 6.70 -7.82 14.59
N LEU A 436 7.46 -8.40 15.51
CA LEU A 436 8.36 -9.52 15.21
C LEU A 436 7.60 -10.76 14.72
N LEU A 437 6.46 -11.07 15.35
CA LEU A 437 5.62 -12.18 14.96
C LEU A 437 5.06 -11.99 13.54
N LEU A 438 4.58 -10.79 13.21
CA LEU A 438 4.13 -10.45 11.85
C LEU A 438 5.26 -10.58 10.83
N GLY A 439 6.43 -10.05 11.14
CA GLY A 439 7.61 -10.17 10.28
C GLY A 439 8.01 -11.64 10.06
N PHE A 440 7.97 -12.45 11.12
CA PHE A 440 8.24 -13.89 11.02
C PHE A 440 7.21 -14.61 10.15
N ILE A 441 5.91 -14.39 10.38
CA ILE A 441 4.83 -14.99 9.59
C ILE A 441 4.93 -14.56 8.13
N LEU A 442 5.25 -13.29 7.85
CA LEU A 442 5.49 -12.79 6.50
C LEU A 442 6.64 -13.55 5.83
N MET A 443 7.78 -13.67 6.50
CA MET A 443 8.94 -14.40 5.96
C MET A 443 8.62 -15.87 5.68
N VAL A 444 7.98 -16.56 6.62
CA VAL A 444 7.59 -17.97 6.45
C VAL A 444 6.56 -18.13 5.34
N SER A 445 5.59 -17.23 5.22
CA SER A 445 4.59 -17.30 4.14
C SER A 445 5.22 -17.18 2.75
N MET A 446 6.22 -16.30 2.59
CA MET A 446 6.93 -16.14 1.32
C MET A 446 7.91 -17.29 1.06
N LEU A 447 8.49 -17.86 2.12
CA LEU A 447 9.32 -19.07 2.00
C LEU A 447 8.51 -20.24 1.44
N LEU A 448 7.29 -20.45 1.93
CA LEU A 448 6.42 -21.56 1.50
C LEU A 448 5.73 -21.33 0.15
N ALA A 449 5.41 -20.05 -0.17
CA ALA A 449 4.59 -19.74 -1.34
C ALA A 449 5.40 -19.38 -2.58
N TYR A 450 6.66 -18.95 -2.43
CA TYR A 450 7.38 -18.30 -3.52
C TYR A 450 8.85 -18.68 -3.64
N THR A 451 9.45 -19.32 -2.62
CA THR A 451 10.89 -19.52 -2.57
C THR A 451 11.25 -20.95 -2.98
N PRO A 452 12.08 -21.14 -4.04
CA PRO A 452 12.58 -22.46 -4.41
C PRO A 452 13.39 -23.14 -3.29
N ALA A 453 13.27 -24.46 -3.18
CA ALA A 453 13.90 -25.24 -2.11
C ALA A 453 15.44 -25.28 -2.18
N ASP A 454 16.03 -24.93 -3.31
CA ASP A 454 17.47 -24.85 -3.53
C ASP A 454 18.06 -23.48 -3.18
N THR A 455 17.22 -22.48 -2.86
CA THR A 455 17.67 -21.14 -2.49
C THR A 455 17.95 -21.04 -0.98
N PHE A 456 18.97 -20.26 -0.62
CA PHE A 456 19.40 -20.08 0.78
C PHE A 456 18.91 -18.77 1.40
N TYR A 457 18.05 -18.01 0.71
CA TYR A 457 17.35 -16.80 1.19
C TYR A 457 15.95 -16.72 0.59
N ILE A 458 15.06 -15.96 1.23
CA ILE A 458 13.66 -15.86 0.85
C ILE A 458 13.50 -14.90 -0.31
N LEU A 459 12.83 -15.34 -1.38
CA LEU A 459 12.47 -14.53 -2.53
C LEU A 459 11.09 -13.87 -2.34
N GLY A 460 10.84 -12.80 -3.10
CA GLY A 460 9.55 -12.14 -3.20
C GLY A 460 9.17 -11.23 -2.03
N VAL A 461 9.94 -11.18 -0.93
CA VAL A 461 9.70 -10.25 0.17
C VAL A 461 10.07 -8.84 -0.28
N GLN A 462 9.13 -7.90 -0.09
CA GLN A 462 9.29 -6.50 -0.47
C GLN A 462 9.03 -5.59 0.72
N GLY A 463 9.72 -4.45 0.78
CA GLY A 463 9.59 -3.49 1.88
C GLY A 463 8.16 -2.98 2.08
N ARG A 464 7.36 -2.85 1.00
CA ARG A 464 5.95 -2.44 1.08
C ARG A 464 5.10 -3.34 1.99
N TYR A 465 5.46 -4.61 2.15
CA TYR A 465 4.71 -5.54 3.02
C TYR A 465 4.86 -5.23 4.51
N PHE A 466 5.86 -4.43 4.90
CA PHE A 466 6.03 -3.99 6.28
C PHE A 466 5.20 -2.74 6.61
N LEU A 467 4.79 -1.94 5.60
CA LEU A 467 4.02 -0.69 5.81
C LEU A 467 2.79 -0.87 6.72
N PRO A 468 1.94 -1.90 6.55
CA PRO A 468 0.73 -2.05 7.35
C PRO A 468 0.97 -2.13 8.86
N PHE A 469 2.12 -2.67 9.30
CA PHE A 469 2.43 -2.86 10.71
C PHE A 469 3.68 -2.09 11.19
N LEU A 470 4.30 -1.31 10.31
CA LEU A 470 5.43 -0.43 10.65
C LEU A 470 5.10 0.54 11.80
N PRO A 471 3.91 1.16 11.87
CA PRO A 471 3.55 2.01 13.01
C PRO A 471 3.62 1.31 14.35
N VAL A 472 3.34 0.00 14.42
CA VAL A 472 3.39 -0.78 15.67
C VAL A 472 4.80 -0.79 16.25
N LEU A 473 5.82 -1.04 15.40
CA LEU A 473 7.22 -0.97 15.82
C LEU A 473 7.60 0.43 16.27
N LEU A 474 7.34 1.41 15.43
CA LEU A 474 7.83 2.77 15.65
C LEU A 474 7.18 3.43 16.86
N LEU A 475 5.88 3.20 17.10
CA LEU A 475 5.18 3.69 18.28
C LEU A 475 5.67 3.03 19.58
N ALA A 476 6.18 1.80 19.54
CA ALA A 476 6.77 1.16 20.73
C ALA A 476 7.96 1.96 21.31
N PHE A 477 8.65 2.75 20.48
CA PHE A 477 9.75 3.63 20.88
C PHE A 477 9.31 5.06 21.23
N ARG A 478 8.00 5.35 21.22
CA ARG A 478 7.47 6.70 21.51
C ARG A 478 7.89 7.19 22.89
N ALA A 479 8.50 8.38 22.96
CA ALA A 479 9.02 8.98 24.19
C ALA A 479 8.43 10.38 24.43
N PRO A 480 7.28 10.49 25.13
CA PRO A 480 6.67 11.81 25.45
C PRO A 480 7.59 12.71 26.27
N GLN A 481 8.55 12.12 27.00
CA GLN A 481 9.54 12.86 27.79
C GLN A 481 10.42 13.77 26.93
N LEU A 482 10.61 13.41 25.66
CA LEU A 482 11.40 14.18 24.70
C LEU A 482 10.63 15.34 24.05
N HIS A 483 9.39 15.65 24.50
CA HIS A 483 8.55 16.71 23.95
C HIS A 483 9.24 18.08 23.90
N ARG A 484 10.21 18.35 24.79
CA ARG A 484 11.00 19.59 24.80
C ARG A 484 11.79 19.81 23.51
N LEU A 485 12.16 18.75 22.80
CA LEU A 485 12.86 18.84 21.52
C LEU A 485 11.94 19.40 20.41
N ARG A 486 10.60 19.35 20.60
CA ARG A 486 9.63 19.98 19.68
C ARG A 486 9.55 21.50 19.85
N ALA A 487 10.03 22.04 20.98
CA ALA A 487 9.99 23.47 21.29
C ALA A 487 11.01 24.30 20.48
N ILE A 488 11.68 23.72 19.49
CA ILE A 488 12.60 24.43 18.60
C ILE A 488 11.78 25.20 17.55
N ASP A 489 11.00 26.16 18.03
CA ASP A 489 10.19 27.05 17.17
C ASP A 489 10.96 28.36 16.88
N ARG A 490 12.17 28.23 16.29
CA ARG A 490 12.96 29.40 15.89
C ARG A 490 12.48 30.08 14.60
N VAL A 491 11.59 29.42 13.84
CA VAL A 491 11.17 29.87 12.49
C VAL A 491 9.67 30.13 12.41
N GLY A 492 8.90 30.00 13.51
CA GLY A 492 7.44 30.16 13.51
C GLY A 492 6.69 29.05 12.75
N ILE A 493 7.40 27.95 12.43
CA ILE A 493 6.84 26.73 11.84
C ILE A 493 7.10 25.63 12.86
N GLY A 494 6.03 25.03 13.39
CA GLY A 494 6.16 23.96 14.39
C GLY A 494 6.97 22.77 13.86
N PHE A 495 7.62 22.05 14.79
CA PHE A 495 8.49 20.88 14.49
C PHE A 495 7.85 19.87 13.51
N ASP A 496 6.58 19.51 13.73
CA ASP A 496 5.87 18.56 12.87
C ASP A 496 5.68 19.10 11.45
N ALA A 497 5.30 20.38 11.35
CA ALA A 497 5.09 21.02 10.06
C ALA A 497 6.38 21.13 9.25
N LEU A 498 7.51 21.38 9.93
CA LEU A 498 8.82 21.42 9.29
C LEU A 498 9.20 20.07 8.72
N LEU A 499 9.14 19.00 9.53
CA LEU A 499 9.53 17.65 9.08
C LEU A 499 8.61 17.12 7.98
N LEU A 500 7.29 17.27 8.13
CA LEU A 500 6.32 16.86 7.10
C LEU A 500 6.46 17.71 5.83
N GLY A 501 6.76 19.00 5.97
CA GLY A 501 7.04 19.88 4.83
C GLY A 501 8.30 19.48 4.08
N VAL A 502 9.37 19.08 4.79
CA VAL A 502 10.60 18.54 4.17
C VAL A 502 10.28 17.23 3.44
N MET A 503 9.48 16.34 4.02
CA MET A 503 9.08 15.09 3.35
C MET A 503 8.30 15.36 2.07
N MET A 504 7.34 16.30 2.08
CA MET A 504 6.62 16.70 0.85
C MET A 504 7.56 17.31 -0.19
N LEU A 505 8.57 18.06 0.23
CA LEU A 505 9.60 18.58 -0.70
C LEU A 505 10.43 17.44 -1.30
N MET A 506 10.79 16.44 -0.50
CA MET A 506 11.49 15.25 -1.00
C MET A 506 10.62 14.46 -2.01
N ASP A 507 9.34 14.29 -1.74
CA ASP A 507 8.39 13.69 -2.69
C ASP A 507 8.35 14.46 -4.01
N ALA A 508 8.32 15.80 -3.94
CA ALA A 508 8.37 16.64 -5.14
C ALA A 508 9.64 16.38 -5.95
N LEU A 509 10.80 16.31 -5.30
CA LEU A 509 12.08 16.03 -5.97
C LEU A 509 12.14 14.61 -6.56
N VAL A 510 11.56 13.62 -5.86
CA VAL A 510 11.42 12.24 -6.37
C VAL A 510 10.58 12.22 -7.64
N LEU A 511 9.40 12.86 -7.62
CA LEU A 511 8.51 12.91 -8.78
C LEU A 511 9.10 13.63 -9.98
N LEU A 512 9.78 14.77 -9.76
CA LEU A 512 10.49 15.47 -10.83
C LEU A 512 11.58 14.59 -11.43
N GLY A 513 12.32 13.86 -10.60
CA GLY A 513 13.31 12.88 -11.05
C GLY A 513 12.70 11.74 -11.85
N CYS A 514 11.59 11.16 -11.38
CA CYS A 514 10.86 10.11 -12.07
C CYS A 514 10.38 10.59 -13.45
N PHE A 515 9.73 11.75 -13.51
CA PHE A 515 9.25 12.32 -14.77
C PHE A 515 10.40 12.50 -15.79
N LEU A 516 11.50 13.14 -15.36
CA LEU A 516 12.68 13.36 -16.23
C LEU A 516 13.28 12.02 -16.71
N THR A 517 13.29 11.00 -15.85
CA THR A 517 13.82 9.68 -16.21
C THR A 517 12.94 8.99 -17.25
N VAL A 518 11.60 9.03 -17.08
CA VAL A 518 10.65 8.46 -18.03
C VAL A 518 10.75 9.15 -19.39
N VAL A 519 10.79 10.48 -19.40
CA VAL A 519 10.82 11.24 -20.66
C VAL A 519 12.11 11.04 -21.43
N GLN A 520 13.23 10.71 -20.78
CA GLN A 520 14.51 10.48 -21.45
C GLN A 520 14.73 9.05 -21.92
N ARG A 521 13.88 8.14 -21.50
CA ARG A 521 13.87 6.77 -22.06
C ARG A 521 13.14 6.85 -23.40
N ALA A 522 13.82 6.45 -24.46
CA ALA A 522 13.29 6.34 -25.83
C ALA A 522 12.86 4.91 -26.12
#